data_dbe8bf59ea37a089baf032474f526442
#
_entry.id   dbe8bf59ea37a089baf032474f526442
#
_cell.length_a   1.000
_cell.length_b   1.000
_cell.length_c   1.000
_cell.angle_alpha   90.00
_cell.angle_beta   90.00
_cell.angle_gamma   90.00
#
_symmetry.space_group_name_H-M   'P 1'
#
loop_
_entity.id
_entity.type
_entity.pdbx_description
1 polymer ?
#
loop_
_entity_poly.entity_id
_entity_poly.type
_entity_poly.pdbx_seq_one_letter_code
_entity_poly.pdbx_strand_id
1 'polypeptide(L)'
;GVRAKAVVMATGGWVNRHVVRDLPPAFTNAYAQFVHAPFLVANVALTNWQFLYKLGITAAIWDRGEGNFGYTCNIRIPMQVGGYRPPLDPSKPTVLSFYTPFFYPGEDIRAQAARGRAELLQTSFREYERQILGQMVKLFGASGFDPQRDVAGLILNRWGHAYSVPYPGFYGGSHGQAPRDIIRQ
;
A
#
# COMPACT_ATOMS: atom_id res chain seq x y z
N GLY A 1 8.83 32.52 1.31
CA GLY A 1 8.45 31.90 0.03
C GLY A 1 9.67 31.69 -0.87
N VAL A 2 9.58 30.70 -1.76
CA VAL A 2 10.60 30.40 -2.76
C VAL A 2 10.06 30.84 -4.13
N ARG A 3 10.92 31.54 -4.91
CA ARG A 3 10.63 31.87 -6.31
C ARG A 3 11.45 30.96 -7.20
N ALA A 4 10.82 30.31 -8.19
CA ALA A 4 11.48 29.43 -9.14
C ALA A 4 11.05 29.78 -10.57
N LYS A 5 11.93 29.53 -11.56
CA LYS A 5 11.62 29.73 -12.98
C LYS A 5 10.64 28.66 -13.51
N ALA A 6 10.65 27.48 -12.92
CA ALA A 6 9.78 26.36 -13.25
C ALA A 6 9.51 25.52 -12.00
N VAL A 7 8.37 24.86 -11.95
CA VAL A 7 7.97 23.98 -10.86
C VAL A 7 7.51 22.67 -11.45
N VAL A 8 8.05 21.55 -10.93
CA VAL A 8 7.59 20.20 -11.27
C VAL A 8 6.67 19.72 -10.16
N MET A 9 5.42 19.42 -10.51
CA MET A 9 4.44 18.86 -9.59
C MET A 9 4.55 17.34 -9.57
N ALA A 10 5.26 16.81 -8.58
CA ALA A 10 5.42 15.36 -8.36
C ALA A 10 4.51 14.84 -7.24
N THR A 11 3.32 15.43 -7.09
CA THR A 11 2.31 15.04 -6.10
C THR A 11 1.28 14.09 -6.69
N GLY A 12 0.41 13.52 -5.84
CA GLY A 12 -0.75 12.77 -6.33
C GLY A 12 -1.64 13.64 -7.20
N GLY A 13 -2.15 13.09 -8.32
CA GLY A 13 -2.91 13.86 -9.31
C GLY A 13 -4.09 14.66 -8.73
N TRP A 14 -4.76 14.14 -7.70
CA TRP A 14 -5.85 14.84 -7.01
C TRP A 14 -5.41 16.13 -6.29
N VAL A 15 -4.13 16.23 -5.90
CA VAL A 15 -3.57 17.40 -5.19
C VAL A 15 -3.36 18.56 -6.14
N ASN A 16 -2.94 18.29 -7.38
CA ASN A 16 -2.56 19.32 -8.35
C ASN A 16 -3.67 20.35 -8.57
N ARG A 17 -4.92 19.92 -8.67
CA ARG A 17 -6.09 20.81 -8.84
C ARG A 17 -6.33 21.77 -7.68
N HIS A 18 -5.77 21.51 -6.50
CA HIS A 18 -5.92 22.36 -5.31
C HIS A 18 -4.72 23.26 -5.08
N VAL A 19 -3.56 22.87 -5.58
CA VAL A 19 -2.28 23.57 -5.34
C VAL A 19 -1.94 24.51 -6.50
N VAL A 20 -2.20 24.10 -7.74
CA VAL A 20 -1.91 24.91 -8.94
C VAL A 20 -3.10 25.84 -9.19
N ARG A 21 -2.89 27.16 -9.00
CA ARG A 21 -3.97 28.17 -9.04
C ARG A 21 -4.47 28.49 -10.45
N ASP A 22 -3.56 28.46 -11.42
CA ASP A 22 -3.80 28.84 -12.83
C ASP A 22 -3.89 27.62 -13.77
N LEU A 23 -4.30 26.48 -13.20
CA LEU A 23 -4.47 25.27 -13.97
C LEU A 23 -5.63 25.41 -14.97
N PRO A 24 -5.42 25.14 -16.29
CA PRO A 24 -6.50 25.21 -17.26
C PRO A 24 -7.68 24.31 -16.88
N PRO A 25 -8.94 24.73 -17.21
CA PRO A 25 -10.14 23.97 -16.84
C PRO A 25 -10.14 22.51 -17.30
N ALA A 26 -9.58 22.23 -18.49
CA ALA A 26 -9.47 20.86 -18.99
C ALA A 26 -8.63 19.96 -18.05
N PHE A 27 -7.51 20.50 -17.54
CA PHE A 27 -6.65 19.79 -16.59
C PHE A 27 -7.33 19.64 -15.21
N THR A 28 -7.98 20.69 -14.73
CA THR A 28 -8.74 20.63 -13.47
C THR A 28 -9.80 19.54 -13.52
N ASN A 29 -10.55 19.46 -14.60
CA ASN A 29 -11.57 18.44 -14.83
C ASN A 29 -10.97 17.03 -14.96
N ALA A 30 -9.84 16.90 -15.66
CA ALA A 30 -9.14 15.63 -15.78
C ALA A 30 -8.64 15.13 -14.41
N TYR A 31 -8.00 16.00 -13.61
CA TYR A 31 -7.55 15.64 -12.25
C TYR A 31 -8.71 15.32 -11.31
N ALA A 32 -9.89 15.92 -11.50
CA ALA A 32 -11.09 15.61 -10.71
C ALA A 32 -11.59 14.17 -10.92
N GLN A 33 -11.21 13.53 -12.01
CA GLN A 33 -11.59 12.15 -12.33
C GLN A 33 -10.67 11.10 -11.67
N PHE A 34 -9.52 11.50 -11.13
CA PHE A 34 -8.64 10.59 -10.43
C PHE A 34 -9.28 10.10 -9.14
N VAL A 35 -9.47 8.82 -9.02
CA VAL A 35 -9.87 8.15 -7.79
C VAL A 35 -8.65 7.44 -7.22
N HIS A 36 -8.34 7.68 -5.95
CA HIS A 36 -7.22 7.07 -5.28
C HIS A 36 -7.72 6.08 -4.22
N ALA A 37 -7.30 4.82 -4.35
CA ALA A 37 -7.59 3.80 -3.37
C ALA A 37 -6.72 4.00 -2.12
N PRO A 38 -7.29 3.84 -0.91
CA PRO A 38 -6.52 3.78 0.31
C PRO A 38 -5.77 2.45 0.43
N PHE A 39 -4.66 2.47 1.16
CA PHE A 39 -3.82 1.30 1.33
C PHE A 39 -3.09 1.31 2.67
N LEU A 40 -3.02 0.17 3.33
CA LEU A 40 -2.19 -0.04 4.49
C LEU A 40 -0.94 -0.84 4.09
N VAL A 41 0.23 -0.30 4.41
CA VAL A 41 1.48 -1.04 4.38
C VAL A 41 1.95 -1.22 5.81
N ALA A 42 1.94 -2.45 6.30
CA ALA A 42 2.45 -2.77 7.63
C ALA A 42 3.82 -3.45 7.51
N ASN A 43 4.80 -2.92 8.20
CA ASN A 43 6.15 -3.49 8.26
C ASN A 43 6.33 -4.11 9.63
N VAL A 44 6.46 -5.44 9.67
CA VAL A 44 6.71 -6.22 10.87
C VAL A 44 8.21 -6.48 10.95
N ALA A 45 8.85 -5.90 11.96
CA ALA A 45 10.24 -6.18 12.26
C ALA A 45 10.33 -7.53 12.97
N LEU A 46 11.03 -8.45 12.36
CA LEU A 46 11.24 -9.81 12.86
C LEU A 46 12.64 -9.98 13.45
N THR A 47 12.77 -10.68 14.56
CA THR A 47 14.05 -11.08 15.15
C THR A 47 14.75 -12.16 14.33
N ASN A 48 13.97 -12.98 13.63
CA ASN A 48 14.41 -14.04 12.73
C ASN A 48 13.28 -14.34 11.73
N TRP A 49 13.58 -15.11 10.67
CA TRP A 49 12.59 -15.55 9.69
C TRP A 49 12.68 -17.04 9.38
N GLN A 50 13.11 -17.84 10.36
CA GLN A 50 13.27 -19.29 10.24
C GLN A 50 11.98 -20.01 9.84
N PHE A 51 10.83 -19.54 10.29
CA PHE A 51 9.52 -20.10 9.93
C PHE A 51 9.22 -19.97 8.44
N LEU A 52 9.62 -18.87 7.77
CA LEU A 52 9.50 -18.71 6.32
C LEU A 52 10.52 -19.60 5.57
N TYR A 53 11.74 -19.69 6.09
CA TYR A 53 12.77 -20.54 5.54
C TYR A 53 12.36 -22.02 5.56
N LYS A 54 11.75 -22.50 6.64
CA LYS A 54 11.20 -23.86 6.74
C LYS A 54 10.11 -24.13 5.71
N LEU A 55 9.32 -23.13 5.35
CA LEU A 55 8.30 -23.21 4.30
C LEU A 55 8.89 -23.10 2.88
N GLY A 56 10.14 -22.69 2.74
CA GLY A 56 10.77 -22.42 1.46
C GLY A 56 10.19 -21.22 0.70
N ILE A 57 9.62 -20.23 1.44
CA ILE A 57 8.94 -19.08 0.86
C ILE A 57 9.52 -17.76 1.37
N THR A 58 9.42 -16.72 0.54
CA THR A 58 9.76 -15.34 0.87
C THR A 58 8.55 -14.40 0.80
N ALA A 59 7.45 -14.89 0.27
CA ALA A 59 6.19 -14.16 0.12
C ALA A 59 5.01 -15.13 0.21
N ALA A 60 3.85 -14.60 0.58
CA ALA A 60 2.59 -15.32 0.58
C ALA A 60 1.47 -14.40 0.08
N ILE A 61 0.53 -14.96 -0.65
CA ILE A 61 -0.72 -14.34 -1.05
C ILE A 61 -1.84 -15.25 -0.57
N TRP A 62 -2.91 -14.69 -0.03
CA TRP A 62 -4.05 -15.44 0.47
C TRP A 62 -5.36 -14.78 0.11
N ASP A 63 -6.42 -15.57 0.13
CA ASP A 63 -7.77 -15.08 -0.08
C ASP A 63 -8.24 -14.21 1.10
N ARG A 64 -9.03 -13.18 0.79
CA ARG A 64 -9.67 -12.29 1.75
C ARG A 64 -10.97 -12.86 2.34
N GLY A 65 -11.16 -14.16 2.32
CA GLY A 65 -12.28 -14.84 2.91
C GLY A 65 -12.49 -14.50 4.40
N GLU A 66 -13.60 -14.94 4.95
CA GLU A 66 -13.99 -14.63 6.32
C GLU A 66 -12.88 -14.94 7.33
N GLY A 67 -12.61 -13.98 8.21
CA GLY A 67 -11.59 -14.09 9.25
C GLY A 67 -10.13 -13.96 8.76
N ASN A 68 -9.91 -13.57 7.50
CA ASN A 68 -8.57 -13.24 7.00
C ASN A 68 -8.35 -11.73 6.97
N PHE A 69 -7.18 -11.30 7.44
CA PHE A 69 -6.75 -9.92 7.34
C PHE A 69 -5.63 -9.78 6.30
N GLY A 70 -5.69 -8.69 5.54
CA GLY A 70 -4.70 -8.40 4.52
C GLY A 70 -4.89 -9.19 3.24
N TYR A 71 -3.87 -9.21 2.41
CA TYR A 71 -3.91 -9.84 1.09
C TYR A 71 -2.60 -10.53 0.76
N THR A 72 -1.48 -9.92 1.09
CA THR A 72 -0.15 -10.46 0.79
C THR A 72 0.87 -9.96 1.80
N CYS A 73 1.91 -10.74 1.98
CA CYS A 73 3.12 -10.31 2.66
C CYS A 73 4.36 -10.78 1.90
N ASN A 74 5.45 -10.05 2.04
CA ASN A 74 6.74 -10.45 1.53
C ASN A 74 7.87 -9.99 2.44
N ILE A 75 8.96 -10.77 2.48
CA ILE A 75 10.22 -10.28 3.03
C ILE A 75 10.71 -9.16 2.12
N ARG A 76 11.06 -8.03 2.70
CA ARG A 76 11.79 -7.01 1.96
C ARG A 76 13.15 -7.57 1.60
N ILE A 77 13.32 -7.90 0.34
CA ILE A 77 14.62 -8.32 -0.19
C ILE A 77 15.56 -7.15 0.02
N PRO A 78 16.56 -7.33 0.87
CA PRO A 78 17.50 -6.25 1.16
C PRO A 78 18.24 -5.93 -0.13
N MET A 79 18.08 -4.70 -0.60
CA MET A 79 18.84 -4.24 -1.76
C MET A 79 20.33 -4.15 -1.38
N GLN A 80 21.17 -4.77 -2.19
CA GLN A 80 22.60 -4.52 -2.12
C GLN A 80 22.87 -3.16 -2.73
N VAL A 81 23.33 -2.22 -1.91
CA VAL A 81 23.65 -0.86 -2.35
C VAL A 81 25.08 -0.53 -1.94
N GLY A 82 25.92 -0.24 -2.91
CA GLY A 82 27.33 -0.03 -2.65
C GLY A 82 27.99 -1.23 -1.95
N GLY A 83 28.59 -1.01 -0.79
CA GLY A 83 29.20 -2.05 0.04
C GLY A 83 28.24 -2.78 0.99
N TYR A 84 26.98 -2.35 1.09
CA TYR A 84 26.01 -2.98 1.97
C TYR A 84 25.58 -4.35 1.46
N ARG A 85 25.76 -5.35 2.31
CA ARG A 85 25.36 -6.75 2.06
C ARG A 85 24.47 -7.19 3.22
N PRO A 86 23.15 -7.15 3.06
CA PRO A 86 22.26 -7.61 4.11
C PRO A 86 22.39 -9.12 4.34
N PRO A 87 22.24 -9.56 5.58
CA PRO A 87 22.34 -10.98 5.89
C PRO A 87 21.14 -11.76 5.28
N LEU A 88 21.44 -12.82 4.53
CA LEU A 88 20.44 -13.80 4.06
C LEU A 88 20.31 -14.99 5.02
N ASP A 89 20.79 -14.86 6.24
CA ASP A 89 20.71 -15.86 7.28
C ASP A 89 19.32 -15.83 7.95
N PRO A 90 18.54 -16.92 7.92
CA PRO A 90 17.21 -16.96 8.53
C PRO A 90 17.19 -16.78 10.04
N SER A 91 18.33 -16.91 10.71
CA SER A 91 18.49 -16.62 12.15
C SER A 91 18.64 -15.11 12.46
N LYS A 92 18.80 -14.29 11.43
CA LYS A 92 19.01 -12.84 11.58
C LYS A 92 17.72 -12.05 11.38
N PRO A 93 17.66 -10.80 11.91
CA PRO A 93 16.51 -9.95 11.75
C PRO A 93 16.18 -9.63 10.29
N THR A 94 14.89 -9.47 10.00
CA THR A 94 14.39 -8.99 8.72
C THR A 94 13.10 -8.19 8.90
N VAL A 95 12.56 -7.68 7.80
CA VAL A 95 11.24 -7.01 7.77
C VAL A 95 10.32 -7.78 6.85
N LEU A 96 9.14 -8.16 7.37
CA LEU A 96 8.05 -8.71 6.60
C LEU A 96 7.03 -7.60 6.35
N SER A 97 6.78 -7.25 5.10
CA SER A 97 5.82 -6.21 4.73
C SER A 97 4.50 -6.82 4.31
N PHE A 98 3.43 -6.35 4.93
CA PHE A 98 2.05 -6.67 4.57
C PHE A 98 1.48 -5.56 3.70
N TYR A 99 0.72 -5.94 2.68
CA TYR A 99 -0.04 -5.04 1.82
C TYR A 99 -1.53 -5.34 1.98
N THR A 100 -2.29 -4.32 2.35
CA THR A 100 -3.72 -4.44 2.62
C THR A 100 -4.47 -3.36 1.87
N PRO A 101 -5.06 -3.68 0.71
CA PRO A 101 -5.97 -2.80 0.02
C PRO A 101 -7.35 -2.82 0.69
N PHE A 102 -8.10 -1.74 0.48
CA PHE A 102 -9.49 -1.61 0.95
C PHE A 102 -10.40 -1.56 -0.27
N PHE A 103 -11.23 -2.59 -0.46
CA PHE A 103 -12.27 -2.60 -1.47
C PHE A 103 -13.56 -3.23 -0.97
N TYR A 104 -14.65 -2.75 -1.53
CA TYR A 104 -16.00 -3.15 -1.18
C TYR A 104 -16.75 -3.47 -2.48
N PRO A 105 -16.65 -4.71 -3.00
CA PRO A 105 -17.25 -5.09 -4.27
C PRO A 105 -18.75 -4.79 -4.30
N GLY A 106 -19.21 -4.23 -5.42
CA GLY A 106 -20.60 -3.82 -5.61
C GLY A 106 -20.88 -2.35 -5.31
N GLU A 107 -19.98 -1.64 -4.63
CA GLU A 107 -20.09 -0.19 -4.43
C GLU A 107 -19.44 0.59 -5.58
N ASP A 108 -19.88 1.85 -5.77
CA ASP A 108 -19.20 2.79 -6.66
C ASP A 108 -17.75 3.01 -6.22
N ILE A 109 -16.82 3.20 -7.17
CA ILE A 109 -15.39 3.30 -6.88
C ILE A 109 -15.01 4.47 -5.96
N ARG A 110 -15.76 5.59 -6.02
CA ARG A 110 -15.53 6.74 -5.14
C ARG A 110 -16.05 6.46 -3.73
N ALA A 111 -17.20 5.78 -3.64
CA ALA A 111 -17.76 5.32 -2.37
C ALA A 111 -16.81 4.31 -1.70
N GLN A 112 -16.30 3.32 -2.44
CA GLN A 112 -15.29 2.39 -1.94
C GLN A 112 -14.05 3.10 -1.41
N ALA A 113 -13.52 4.07 -2.16
CA ALA A 113 -12.34 4.82 -1.76
C ALA A 113 -12.58 5.67 -0.50
N ALA A 114 -13.76 6.28 -0.37
CA ALA A 114 -14.14 7.06 0.81
C ALA A 114 -14.30 6.16 2.05
N ARG A 115 -15.03 5.07 1.92
CA ARG A 115 -15.24 4.07 2.97
C ARG A 115 -13.92 3.47 3.45
N GLY A 116 -13.06 3.06 2.50
CA GLY A 116 -11.76 2.50 2.84
C GLY A 116 -10.83 3.49 3.55
N ARG A 117 -10.87 4.79 3.20
CA ARG A 117 -10.15 5.82 3.95
C ARG A 117 -10.67 5.98 5.37
N ALA A 118 -11.98 5.96 5.53
CA ALA A 118 -12.59 6.04 6.87
C ALA A 118 -12.13 4.85 7.72
N GLU A 119 -12.25 3.63 7.24
CA GLU A 119 -11.79 2.42 7.93
C GLU A 119 -10.29 2.49 8.23
N LEU A 120 -9.46 2.82 7.23
CA LEU A 120 -8.01 2.94 7.39
C LEU A 120 -7.60 3.88 8.52
N LEU A 121 -8.30 5.02 8.65
CA LEU A 121 -7.93 6.07 9.61
C LEU A 121 -8.58 5.88 10.97
N GLN A 122 -9.78 5.31 11.04
CA GLN A 122 -10.53 5.08 12.29
C GLN A 122 -10.04 3.86 13.06
N THR A 123 -9.53 2.84 12.37
CA THR A 123 -9.02 1.62 13.01
C THR A 123 -7.78 1.93 13.83
N SER A 124 -7.78 1.56 15.10
CA SER A 124 -6.68 1.83 16.02
C SER A 124 -5.41 1.04 15.64
N PHE A 125 -4.24 1.49 16.14
CA PHE A 125 -2.99 0.75 15.99
C PHE A 125 -3.10 -0.65 16.60
N ARG A 126 -3.64 -0.75 17.79
CA ARG A 126 -3.80 -2.03 18.51
C ARG A 126 -4.68 -3.02 17.75
N GLU A 127 -5.73 -2.53 17.09
CA GLU A 127 -6.60 -3.39 16.32
C GLU A 127 -5.89 -3.91 15.07
N TYR A 128 -5.14 -3.07 14.35
CA TYR A 128 -4.30 -3.53 13.24
C TYR A 128 -3.21 -4.50 13.68
N GLU A 129 -2.54 -4.22 14.79
CA GLU A 129 -1.54 -5.11 15.37
C GLU A 129 -2.14 -6.49 15.66
N ARG A 130 -3.30 -6.54 16.34
CA ARG A 130 -4.01 -7.79 16.65
C ARG A 130 -4.36 -8.58 15.37
N GLN A 131 -4.88 -7.90 14.35
CA GLN A 131 -5.26 -8.51 13.08
C GLN A 131 -4.06 -9.06 12.32
N ILE A 132 -2.98 -8.28 12.24
CA ILE A 132 -1.74 -8.67 11.55
C ILE A 132 -1.08 -9.86 12.24
N LEU A 133 -0.89 -9.78 13.56
CA LEU A 133 -0.27 -10.87 14.31
C LEU A 133 -1.15 -12.13 14.29
N GLY A 134 -2.47 -11.99 14.38
CA GLY A 134 -3.41 -13.10 14.25
C GLY A 134 -3.32 -13.77 12.87
N GLN A 135 -3.22 -12.98 11.79
CA GLN A 135 -3.01 -13.51 10.45
C GLN A 135 -1.67 -14.22 10.31
N MET A 136 -0.61 -13.69 10.89
CA MET A 136 0.71 -14.34 10.89
C MET A 136 0.69 -15.68 11.63
N VAL A 137 0.02 -15.76 12.78
CA VAL A 137 -0.15 -17.02 13.53
C VAL A 137 -0.92 -18.03 12.70
N LYS A 138 -1.99 -17.60 12.02
CA LYS A 138 -2.79 -18.44 11.13
C LYS A 138 -1.97 -19.02 9.97
N LEU A 139 -1.12 -18.20 9.35
CA LEU A 139 -0.30 -18.60 8.20
C LEU A 139 0.95 -19.40 8.59
N PHE A 140 1.60 -19.03 9.67
CA PHE A 140 2.97 -19.45 9.96
C PHE A 140 3.13 -20.16 11.31
N GLY A 141 2.11 -20.22 12.15
CA GLY A 141 2.19 -20.84 13.47
C GLY A 141 2.62 -22.31 13.41
N ALA A 142 2.07 -23.07 12.44
CA ALA A 142 2.45 -24.47 12.23
C ALA A 142 3.94 -24.65 11.83
N SER A 143 4.57 -23.60 11.29
CA SER A 143 5.99 -23.59 10.92
C SER A 143 6.90 -23.09 12.04
N GLY A 144 6.30 -22.78 13.21
CA GLY A 144 7.02 -22.39 14.41
C GLY A 144 7.10 -20.88 14.64
N PHE A 145 6.30 -20.07 13.95
CA PHE A 145 6.16 -18.64 14.25
C PHE A 145 5.48 -18.41 15.60
N ASP A 146 6.09 -17.57 16.43
CA ASP A 146 5.58 -17.13 17.72
C ASP A 146 5.71 -15.60 17.80
N PRO A 147 4.58 -14.84 17.87
CA PRO A 147 4.65 -13.39 17.87
C PRO A 147 5.41 -12.80 19.07
N GLN A 148 5.40 -13.47 20.23
CA GLN A 148 6.11 -12.98 21.40
C GLN A 148 7.63 -13.12 21.29
N ARG A 149 8.10 -14.12 20.57
CA ARG A 149 9.53 -14.39 20.35
C ARG A 149 10.06 -13.71 19.11
N ASP A 150 9.28 -13.75 18.03
CA ASP A 150 9.77 -13.47 16.69
C ASP A 150 9.50 -12.04 16.21
N VAL A 151 8.60 -11.29 16.89
CA VAL A 151 8.26 -9.91 16.51
C VAL A 151 8.98 -8.92 17.42
N ALA A 152 9.81 -8.06 16.83
CA ALA A 152 10.49 -6.97 17.52
C ALA A 152 9.70 -5.66 17.49
N GLY A 153 8.81 -5.47 16.52
CA GLY A 153 8.00 -4.26 16.40
C GLY A 153 7.17 -4.22 15.15
N LEU A 154 6.29 -3.23 15.06
CA LEU A 154 5.37 -3.02 13.94
C LEU A 154 5.29 -1.54 13.61
N ILE A 155 5.35 -1.22 12.31
CA ILE A 155 5.13 0.12 11.76
C ILE A 155 3.98 0.06 10.76
N LEU A 156 3.01 0.96 10.92
CA LEU A 156 1.86 1.11 10.04
C LEU A 156 2.00 2.37 9.18
N ASN A 157 2.06 2.20 7.87
CA ASN A 157 2.01 3.28 6.90
C ASN A 157 0.61 3.33 6.30
N ARG A 158 -0.16 4.35 6.69
CA ARG A 158 -1.57 4.55 6.28
C ARG A 158 -1.62 5.52 5.11
N TRP A 159 -1.84 4.99 3.92
CA TRP A 159 -1.92 5.78 2.69
C TRP A 159 -3.37 6.00 2.30
N GLY A 160 -3.95 7.14 2.70
CA GLY A 160 -5.34 7.46 2.37
C GLY A 160 -5.60 7.66 0.87
N HIS A 161 -4.57 8.01 0.11
CA HIS A 161 -4.59 8.21 -1.34
C HIS A 161 -3.37 7.53 -1.98
N ALA A 162 -3.30 6.20 -1.93
CA ALA A 162 -2.13 5.44 -2.34
C ALA A 162 -2.03 5.27 -3.86
N TYR A 163 -3.01 4.64 -4.47
CA TYR A 163 -2.96 4.27 -5.88
C TYR A 163 -4.10 4.91 -6.67
N SER A 164 -3.80 5.47 -7.85
CA SER A 164 -4.83 5.80 -8.82
C SER A 164 -5.52 4.52 -9.29
N VAL A 165 -6.84 4.48 -9.18
CA VAL A 165 -7.64 3.32 -9.59
C VAL A 165 -7.78 3.33 -11.12
N PRO A 166 -7.33 2.28 -11.81
CA PRO A 166 -7.45 2.16 -13.26
C PRO A 166 -8.86 1.68 -13.66
N TYR A 167 -9.88 2.51 -13.46
CA TYR A 167 -11.25 2.16 -13.84
C TYR A 167 -11.45 2.23 -15.36
N PRO A 168 -12.49 1.57 -15.92
CA PRO A 168 -12.80 1.64 -17.35
C PRO A 168 -12.95 3.09 -17.83
N GLY A 169 -12.27 3.43 -18.95
CA GLY A 169 -12.25 4.79 -19.50
C GLY A 169 -11.19 5.73 -18.94
N PHE A 170 -10.47 5.35 -17.86
CA PHE A 170 -9.41 6.18 -17.32
C PHE A 170 -8.14 6.22 -18.19
N TYR A 171 -7.73 5.06 -18.73
CA TYR A 171 -6.56 4.95 -19.61
C TYR A 171 -6.88 4.85 -21.10
N GLY A 172 -8.08 4.48 -21.45
CA GLY A 172 -8.54 4.29 -22.81
C GLY A 172 -9.90 4.94 -22.98
N GLY A 173 -9.95 6.14 -23.53
CA GLY A 173 -11.16 6.80 -24.00
C GLY A 173 -11.18 6.82 -25.51
N SER A 174 -12.36 6.83 -26.12
CA SER A 174 -12.48 7.17 -27.54
C SER A 174 -11.97 8.61 -27.74
N HIS A 175 -11.05 8.79 -28.69
CA HIS A 175 -10.59 10.10 -29.17
C HIS A 175 -9.68 10.93 -28.25
N GLY A 176 -8.80 10.32 -27.47
CA GLY A 176 -7.78 11.07 -26.70
C GLY A 176 -8.34 11.95 -25.57
N GLN A 177 -9.57 11.68 -25.13
CA GLN A 177 -10.23 12.43 -24.05
C GLN A 177 -10.17 11.75 -22.70
N ALA A 178 -9.45 10.63 -22.59
CA ALA A 178 -9.22 10.01 -21.29
C ALA A 178 -8.48 10.99 -20.35
N PRO A 179 -8.79 11.03 -19.07
CA PRO A 179 -8.14 11.95 -18.12
C PRO A 179 -6.63 11.93 -18.19
N ARG A 180 -6.02 10.77 -18.38
CA ARG A 180 -4.58 10.60 -18.56
C ARG A 180 -4.07 11.31 -19.82
N ASP A 181 -4.79 11.23 -20.92
CA ASP A 181 -4.34 11.76 -22.20
C ASP A 181 -4.41 13.30 -22.24
N ILE A 182 -5.41 13.89 -21.56
CA ILE A 182 -5.50 15.34 -21.35
C ILE A 182 -4.29 15.86 -20.56
N ILE A 183 -3.88 15.15 -19.51
CA ILE A 183 -2.79 15.58 -18.63
C ILE A 183 -1.41 15.44 -19.31
N ARG A 184 -1.31 14.63 -20.36
CA ARG A 184 -0.06 14.42 -21.09
C ARG A 184 0.21 15.44 -22.21
N GLN A 185 -0.74 16.29 -22.51
CA GLN A 185 -0.58 17.38 -23.48
C GLN A 185 0.27 18.51 -22.89
#